data_bc478b96eea176c380cec0260d3adf08
#
_entry.id   bc478b96eea176c380cec0260d3adf08
#
_cell.length_a   1.000
_cell.length_b   1.000
_cell.length_c   1.000
_cell.angle_alpha   90.00
_cell.angle_beta   90.00
_cell.angle_gamma   90.00
#
_symmetry.space_group_name_H-M   'P 1'
#
loop_
_entity.id
_entity.type
_entity.pdbx_description
1 polymer ?
#
loop_
_entity_poly.entity_id
_entity_poly.type
_entity_poly.pdbx_seq_one_letter_code
_entity_poly.pdbx_strand_id
1 'polypeptide(L)'
;TCPYAAMRSEALSARVVVVNYHLLFANVMASGNILGSFDTLICDEAHEMADIARSFFGATFSVGTVKRALRRLKHEGYRKTTMDLTERFLREVKDHYYQPNEEGIASLREPIPIDATQLIYQFSILSNAYMSLAAQYSDVGRIAQAKADAEYANAVAQRLYNMVNVSDPSFVYYVEVDRGRTSLVAKPVRVDGYMQQTIFSHGVNFPSAVILTSATLSDGESFDLVKTELGLHGNHIEHIAKSPFDLSKQCAVFFDITMPAPTGDTRVYHMNEVASRLVKII
;
A
#
# COMPACT_ATOMS: atom_id res chain seq x y z
N THR A 1 6.71 10.89 30.33
CA THR A 1 7.47 10.36 29.16
C THR A 1 6.45 9.82 28.15
N CYS A 2 6.56 10.16 26.88
CA CYS A 2 5.66 9.66 25.83
C CYS A 2 5.86 8.14 25.68
N PRO A 3 4.83 7.30 25.79
CA PRO A 3 4.95 5.84 25.68
C PRO A 3 5.59 5.41 24.36
N TYR A 4 5.29 6.11 23.25
CA TYR A 4 5.90 5.86 21.94
C TYR A 4 7.43 6.11 21.95
N ALA A 5 7.89 7.19 22.57
CA ALA A 5 9.31 7.49 22.66
C ALA A 5 10.07 6.46 23.53
N ALA A 6 9.45 5.99 24.60
CA ALA A 6 10.00 4.93 25.45
C ALA A 6 10.13 3.62 24.69
N MET A 7 9.05 3.18 24.03
CA MET A 7 9.03 1.96 23.20
C MET A 7 10.07 2.01 22.07
N ARG A 8 10.20 3.16 21.40
CA ARG A 8 11.21 3.34 20.33
C ARG A 8 12.63 3.23 20.88
N SER A 9 12.90 3.84 22.04
CA SER A 9 14.23 3.77 22.70
C SER A 9 14.57 2.33 23.08
N GLU A 10 13.60 1.56 23.57
CA GLU A 10 13.75 0.16 23.92
C GLU A 10 14.02 -0.69 22.67
N ALA A 11 13.27 -0.48 21.58
CA ALA A 11 13.46 -1.18 20.32
C ALA A 11 14.88 -0.96 19.75
N LEU A 12 15.41 0.26 19.82
CA LEU A 12 16.77 0.57 19.34
C LEU A 12 17.90 -0.13 20.12
N SER A 13 17.63 -0.57 21.34
CA SER A 13 18.58 -1.33 22.19
C SER A 13 18.33 -2.84 22.20
N ALA A 14 17.23 -3.29 21.62
CA ALA A 14 16.86 -4.69 21.62
C ALA A 14 17.70 -5.51 20.63
N ARG A 15 18.02 -6.77 20.98
CA ARG A 15 18.72 -7.69 20.09
C ARG A 15 17.82 -8.27 19.00
N VAL A 16 16.53 -8.34 19.24
CA VAL A 16 15.49 -8.79 18.30
C VAL A 16 14.32 -7.81 18.36
N VAL A 17 13.90 -7.34 17.20
CA VAL A 17 12.75 -6.44 17.07
C VAL A 17 11.76 -7.08 16.11
N VAL A 18 10.51 -7.29 16.55
CA VAL A 18 9.42 -7.82 15.71
C VAL A 18 8.55 -6.67 15.25
N VAL A 19 8.38 -6.56 13.95
CA VAL A 19 7.57 -5.51 13.32
C VAL A 19 6.72 -6.08 12.18
N ASN A 20 5.68 -5.35 11.79
CA ASN A 20 4.96 -5.69 10.57
C ASN A 20 5.66 -5.08 9.33
N TYR A 21 5.30 -5.56 8.14
CA TYR A 21 5.86 -5.08 6.89
C TYR A 21 5.66 -3.57 6.65
N HIS A 22 4.54 -2.99 7.10
CA HIS A 22 4.30 -1.55 6.95
C HIS A 22 5.34 -0.73 7.72
N LEU A 23 5.71 -1.15 8.92
CA LEU A 23 6.75 -0.47 9.69
C LEU A 23 8.14 -0.71 9.10
N LEU A 24 8.41 -1.90 8.56
CA LEU A 24 9.65 -2.19 7.83
C LEU A 24 9.79 -1.25 6.62
N PHE A 25 8.79 -1.14 5.77
CA PHE A 25 8.83 -0.25 4.61
C PHE A 25 8.89 1.24 5.01
N ALA A 26 8.19 1.63 6.08
CA ALA A 26 8.31 2.99 6.63
C ALA A 26 9.73 3.30 7.10
N ASN A 27 10.41 2.33 7.74
CA ASN A 27 11.82 2.46 8.14
C ASN A 27 12.73 2.65 6.94
N VAL A 28 12.52 1.88 5.89
CA VAL A 28 13.27 1.98 4.63
C VAL A 28 13.11 3.38 4.02
N MET A 29 11.88 3.87 3.90
CA MET A 29 11.60 5.23 3.39
C MET A 29 12.16 6.34 4.27
N ALA A 30 12.35 6.08 5.55
CA ALA A 30 13.02 6.98 6.49
C ALA A 30 14.55 6.76 6.56
N SER A 31 15.13 6.06 5.57
CA SER A 31 16.58 5.76 5.50
C SER A 31 17.11 5.10 6.78
N GLY A 32 16.33 4.18 7.37
CA GLY A 32 16.71 3.44 8.58
C GLY A 32 16.50 4.19 9.90
N ASN A 33 16.00 5.43 9.86
CA ASN A 33 15.89 6.27 11.05
C ASN A 33 14.80 5.87 12.06
N ILE A 34 13.98 4.86 11.77
CA ILE A 34 12.91 4.42 12.68
C ILE A 34 13.38 3.25 13.56
N LEU A 35 13.93 2.21 12.96
CA LEU A 35 14.32 0.96 13.63
C LEU A 35 15.83 0.87 13.90
N GLY A 36 16.63 1.79 13.33
CA GLY A 36 18.09 1.69 13.34
C GLY A 36 18.63 0.66 12.34
N SER A 37 19.92 0.33 12.46
CA SER A 37 20.58 -0.70 11.65
C SER A 37 20.37 -2.08 12.27
N PHE A 38 20.28 -3.10 11.41
CA PHE A 38 20.18 -4.50 11.78
C PHE A 38 20.93 -5.38 10.76
N ASP A 39 21.55 -6.43 11.24
CA ASP A 39 22.39 -7.33 10.41
C ASP A 39 21.56 -8.37 9.67
N THR A 40 20.47 -8.83 10.27
CA THR A 40 19.65 -9.91 9.73
C THR A 40 18.20 -9.49 9.71
N LEU A 41 17.54 -9.72 8.57
CA LEU A 41 16.10 -9.54 8.37
C LEU A 41 15.46 -10.90 8.15
N ILE A 42 14.47 -11.24 8.96
CA ILE A 42 13.64 -12.45 8.79
C ILE A 42 12.24 -12.00 8.43
N CYS A 43 11.78 -12.36 7.24
CA CYS A 43 10.47 -12.05 6.70
C CYS A 43 9.59 -13.30 6.78
N ASP A 44 8.71 -13.34 7.76
CA ASP A 44 7.72 -14.40 7.88
C ASP A 44 6.49 -14.07 7.03
N GLU A 45 5.80 -15.08 6.50
CA GLU A 45 4.72 -14.94 5.52
C GLU A 45 5.13 -14.06 4.32
N ALA A 46 6.35 -14.30 3.82
CA ALA A 46 6.95 -13.45 2.79
C ALA A 46 6.19 -13.45 1.44
N HIS A 47 5.22 -14.35 1.26
CA HIS A 47 4.29 -14.33 0.13
C HIS A 47 3.42 -13.06 0.10
N GLU A 48 3.15 -12.43 1.25
CA GLU A 48 2.40 -11.16 1.32
C GLU A 48 3.25 -9.93 1.00
N MET A 49 4.57 -10.07 0.98
CA MET A 49 5.50 -8.95 0.93
C MET A 49 5.34 -8.10 -0.33
N ALA A 50 5.13 -8.73 -1.49
CA ALA A 50 4.94 -8.04 -2.76
C ALA A 50 3.64 -7.21 -2.77
N ASP A 51 2.54 -7.73 -2.25
CA ASP A 51 1.25 -7.04 -2.22
C ASP A 51 1.25 -5.88 -1.22
N ILE A 52 1.87 -6.07 -0.06
CA ILE A 52 2.05 -5.00 0.91
C ILE A 52 2.96 -3.91 0.33
N ALA A 53 4.04 -4.28 -0.38
CA ALA A 53 4.91 -3.34 -1.08
C ALA A 53 4.14 -2.55 -2.17
N ARG A 54 3.32 -3.22 -3.02
CA ARG A 54 2.45 -2.54 -4.00
C ARG A 54 1.53 -1.52 -3.34
N SER A 55 0.98 -1.86 -2.18
CA SER A 55 0.11 -0.96 -1.43
C SER A 55 0.88 0.18 -0.77
N PHE A 56 2.09 -0.08 -0.31
CA PHE A 56 2.94 0.90 0.37
C PHE A 56 3.57 1.92 -0.61
N PHE A 57 4.10 1.45 -1.73
CA PHE A 57 4.68 2.30 -2.77
C PHE A 57 3.62 2.90 -3.71
N GLY A 58 2.38 2.44 -3.59
CA GLY A 58 1.24 3.02 -4.24
C GLY A 58 0.81 4.36 -3.64
N ALA A 59 -0.21 4.95 -4.22
CA ALA A 59 -0.81 6.18 -3.75
C ALA A 59 -2.33 6.08 -3.78
N THR A 60 -2.97 6.70 -2.79
CA THR A 60 -4.43 6.84 -2.74
C THR A 60 -4.79 8.30 -2.55
N PHE A 61 -5.64 8.82 -3.42
CA PHE A 61 -6.24 10.14 -3.30
C PHE A 61 -7.72 10.00 -2.93
N SER A 62 -8.09 10.52 -1.75
CA SER A 62 -9.44 10.44 -1.19
C SER A 62 -9.67 11.61 -0.24
N VAL A 63 -10.91 11.87 0.13
CA VAL A 63 -11.25 12.85 1.18
C VAL A 63 -10.43 12.60 2.46
N GLY A 64 -10.24 11.34 2.84
CA GLY A 64 -9.46 10.97 4.03
C GLY A 64 -7.97 11.29 3.94
N THR A 65 -7.35 11.06 2.77
CA THR A 65 -5.93 11.36 2.56
C THR A 65 -5.68 12.86 2.47
N VAL A 66 -6.54 13.61 1.80
CA VAL A 66 -6.48 15.07 1.76
C VAL A 66 -6.67 15.67 3.15
N LYS A 67 -7.64 15.18 3.93
CA LYS A 67 -7.85 15.64 5.31
C LYS A 67 -6.62 15.41 6.19
N ARG A 68 -5.91 14.29 6.02
CA ARG A 68 -4.63 14.03 6.72
C ARG A 68 -3.53 14.99 6.26
N ALA A 69 -3.41 15.23 4.95
CA ALA A 69 -2.45 16.16 4.38
C ALA A 69 -2.65 17.58 4.94
N LEU A 70 -3.87 18.07 4.95
CA LEU A 70 -4.20 19.40 5.47
C LEU A 70 -4.01 19.53 6.99
N ARG A 71 -4.18 18.44 7.76
CA ARG A 71 -3.84 18.44 9.19
C ARG A 71 -2.34 18.58 9.41
N ARG A 72 -1.52 17.93 8.59
CA ARG A 72 -0.07 18.04 8.63
C ARG A 72 0.37 19.47 8.28
N LEU A 73 -0.18 19.99 7.20
CA LEU A 73 0.20 21.29 6.66
C LEU A 73 -0.32 22.49 7.49
N LYS A 74 -1.26 22.32 8.41
CA LYS A 74 -1.74 23.32 9.39
C LYS A 74 -2.07 24.70 8.84
N HIS A 75 -2.42 24.80 7.55
CA HIS A 75 -2.72 26.08 6.90
C HIS A 75 -4.24 26.26 6.79
N GLU A 76 -4.85 26.93 7.76
CA GLU A 76 -6.31 27.01 7.90
C GLU A 76 -6.99 27.75 6.73
N GLY A 77 -6.35 28.80 6.17
CA GLY A 77 -6.92 29.61 5.09
C GLY A 77 -7.26 28.83 3.80
N TYR A 78 -6.56 27.71 3.55
CA TYR A 78 -6.80 26.89 2.34
C TYR A 78 -7.62 25.63 2.62
N ARG A 79 -7.87 25.31 3.87
CA ARG A 79 -8.45 24.01 4.28
C ARG A 79 -9.84 23.79 3.70
N LYS A 80 -10.73 24.79 3.85
CA LYS A 80 -12.12 24.69 3.39
C LYS A 80 -12.17 24.54 1.87
N THR A 81 -11.54 25.46 1.14
CA THR A 81 -11.53 25.45 -0.32
C THR A 81 -10.97 24.14 -0.88
N THR A 82 -9.84 23.65 -0.33
CA THR A 82 -9.24 22.39 -0.78
C THR A 82 -10.15 21.19 -0.51
N MET A 83 -10.85 21.17 0.64
CA MET A 83 -11.80 20.10 0.95
C MET A 83 -13.02 20.14 0.03
N ASP A 84 -13.62 21.31 -0.19
CA ASP A 84 -14.78 21.48 -1.07
C ASP A 84 -14.44 21.06 -2.53
N LEU A 85 -13.26 21.43 -3.02
CA LEU A 85 -12.77 21.01 -4.34
C LEU A 85 -12.55 19.49 -4.40
N THR A 86 -12.00 18.90 -3.33
CA THR A 86 -11.77 17.44 -3.26
C THR A 86 -13.08 16.67 -3.30
N GLU A 87 -14.07 17.08 -2.50
CA GLU A 87 -15.35 16.40 -2.43
C GLU A 87 -16.13 16.54 -3.75
N ARG A 88 -16.09 17.72 -4.38
CA ARG A 88 -16.67 17.92 -5.68
C ARG A 88 -16.02 17.05 -6.75
N PHE A 89 -14.71 17.09 -6.86
CA PHE A 89 -13.95 16.29 -7.83
C PHE A 89 -14.22 14.79 -7.68
N LEU A 90 -14.12 14.24 -6.48
CA LEU A 90 -14.35 12.81 -6.25
C LEU A 90 -15.81 12.40 -6.47
N ARG A 91 -16.78 13.31 -6.28
CA ARG A 91 -18.18 13.07 -6.64
C ARG A 91 -18.35 12.99 -8.15
N GLU A 92 -17.81 13.94 -8.90
CA GLU A 92 -17.87 13.95 -10.37
C GLU A 92 -17.18 12.71 -10.94
N VAL A 93 -16.04 12.27 -10.37
CA VAL A 93 -15.38 11.00 -10.72
C VAL A 93 -16.29 9.82 -10.45
N LYS A 94 -16.94 9.75 -9.28
CA LYS A 94 -17.89 8.69 -8.99
C LYS A 94 -19.02 8.66 -10.00
N ASP A 95 -19.67 9.79 -10.23
CA ASP A 95 -20.84 9.90 -11.11
C ASP A 95 -20.50 9.54 -12.57
N HIS A 96 -19.24 9.70 -12.97
CA HIS A 96 -18.77 9.33 -14.32
C HIS A 96 -18.54 7.82 -14.47
N TYR A 97 -17.98 7.16 -13.45
CA TYR A 97 -17.56 5.75 -13.55
C TYR A 97 -18.57 4.75 -12.95
N TYR A 98 -19.52 5.21 -12.14
CA TYR A 98 -20.49 4.36 -11.43
C TYR A 98 -21.91 4.88 -11.52
N GLN A 99 -22.85 3.93 -11.50
CA GLN A 99 -24.27 4.27 -11.28
C GLN A 99 -24.53 4.57 -9.79
N PRO A 100 -25.64 5.25 -9.45
CA PRO A 100 -26.00 5.47 -8.06
C PRO A 100 -26.04 4.16 -7.26
N ASN A 101 -25.38 4.17 -6.08
CA ASN A 101 -25.28 3.02 -5.16
C ASN A 101 -24.41 1.83 -5.63
N GLU A 102 -23.73 1.92 -6.77
CA GLU A 102 -22.73 0.94 -7.15
C GLU A 102 -21.45 1.10 -6.32
N GLU A 103 -20.84 -0.03 -6.01
CA GLU A 103 -19.53 -0.15 -5.37
C GLU A 103 -18.63 -1.03 -6.24
N GLY A 104 -17.32 -0.90 -6.06
CA GLY A 104 -16.36 -1.72 -6.78
C GLY A 104 -15.15 -0.96 -7.28
N ILE A 105 -14.52 -1.50 -8.32
CA ILE A 105 -13.29 -0.99 -8.92
C ILE A 105 -13.51 -0.74 -10.41
N ALA A 106 -13.22 0.48 -10.88
CA ALA A 106 -13.19 0.84 -12.29
C ALA A 106 -11.75 1.17 -12.72
N SER A 107 -11.19 0.37 -13.62
CA SER A 107 -9.84 0.58 -14.14
C SER A 107 -9.76 1.83 -15.01
N LEU A 108 -8.72 2.61 -14.83
CA LEU A 108 -8.42 3.79 -15.65
C LEU A 108 -7.30 3.44 -16.64
N ARG A 109 -7.58 3.56 -17.92
CA ARG A 109 -6.61 3.34 -19.01
C ARG A 109 -6.29 4.61 -19.78
N GLU A 110 -7.09 5.64 -19.58
CA GLU A 110 -7.00 6.94 -20.24
C GLU A 110 -7.17 8.04 -19.19
N PRO A 111 -6.73 9.28 -19.47
CA PRO A 111 -6.93 10.41 -18.57
C PRO A 111 -8.40 10.56 -18.16
N ILE A 112 -8.61 10.93 -16.91
CA ILE A 112 -9.94 11.16 -16.36
C ILE A 112 -10.52 12.43 -17.03
N PRO A 113 -11.71 12.39 -17.65
CA PRO A 113 -12.28 13.52 -18.36
C PRO A 113 -12.92 14.57 -17.42
N ILE A 114 -12.39 14.71 -16.22
CA ILE A 114 -12.87 15.62 -15.17
C ILE A 114 -11.72 16.53 -14.77
N ASP A 115 -11.99 17.84 -14.77
CA ASP A 115 -10.97 18.86 -14.50
C ASP A 115 -10.55 18.87 -13.02
N ALA A 116 -9.29 18.53 -12.78
CA ALA A 116 -8.65 18.60 -11.46
C ALA A 116 -7.70 19.81 -11.30
N THR A 117 -7.61 20.69 -12.30
CA THR A 117 -6.62 21.78 -12.37
C THR A 117 -6.65 22.66 -11.13
N GLN A 118 -7.83 23.11 -10.71
CA GLN A 118 -7.97 23.95 -9.52
C GLN A 118 -7.52 23.23 -8.24
N LEU A 119 -7.82 21.95 -8.13
CA LEU A 119 -7.45 21.12 -6.96
C LEU A 119 -5.94 20.88 -6.91
N ILE A 120 -5.33 20.55 -8.04
CA ILE A 120 -3.86 20.42 -8.16
C ILE A 120 -3.19 21.75 -7.81
N TYR A 121 -3.72 22.87 -8.32
CA TYR A 121 -3.20 24.20 -8.07
C TYR A 121 -3.26 24.59 -6.59
N GLN A 122 -4.29 24.18 -5.83
CA GLN A 122 -4.35 24.42 -4.39
C GLN A 122 -3.16 23.83 -3.64
N PHE A 123 -2.73 22.63 -3.98
CA PHE A 123 -1.55 22.02 -3.37
C PHE A 123 -0.25 22.70 -3.81
N SER A 124 -0.18 23.21 -5.03
CA SER A 124 0.96 24.01 -5.51
C SER A 124 1.06 25.34 -4.77
N ILE A 125 -0.08 26.02 -4.52
CA ILE A 125 -0.11 27.24 -3.69
C ILE A 125 0.38 26.94 -2.27
N LEU A 126 -0.07 25.84 -1.67
CA LEU A 126 0.39 25.43 -0.33
C LEU A 126 1.91 25.19 -0.30
N SER A 127 2.45 24.53 -1.32
CA SER A 127 3.90 24.33 -1.45
C SER A 127 4.64 25.66 -1.48
N ASN A 128 4.21 26.59 -2.32
CA ASN A 128 4.83 27.92 -2.44
C ASN A 128 4.72 28.73 -1.14
N ALA A 129 3.59 28.64 -0.43
CA ALA A 129 3.40 29.29 0.85
C ALA A 129 4.41 28.79 1.91
N TYR A 130 4.65 27.48 1.97
CA TYR A 130 5.64 26.90 2.88
C TYR A 130 7.08 27.23 2.48
N MET A 131 7.40 27.30 1.19
CA MET A 131 8.70 27.79 0.72
C MET A 131 8.93 29.25 1.11
N SER A 132 7.89 30.09 1.00
CA SER A 132 7.96 31.50 1.42
C SER A 132 8.14 31.63 2.94
N LEU A 133 7.49 30.78 3.74
CA LEU A 133 7.70 30.69 5.19
C LEU A 133 9.13 30.26 5.55
N ALA A 134 9.67 29.27 4.83
CA ALA A 134 11.05 28.82 5.04
C ALA A 134 12.07 29.95 4.84
N ALA A 135 11.81 30.84 3.87
CA ALA A 135 12.66 32.00 3.61
C ALA A 135 12.59 33.10 4.71
N GLN A 136 11.53 33.09 5.52
CA GLN A 136 11.33 34.07 6.61
C GLN A 136 11.88 33.58 7.96
N TYR A 137 12.17 32.29 8.10
CA TYR A 137 12.68 31.74 9.34
C TYR A 137 14.21 31.89 9.44
N SER A 138 14.70 32.11 10.65
CA SER A 138 16.14 32.09 10.99
C SER A 138 16.55 30.80 11.72
N ASP A 139 15.58 30.05 12.24
CA ASP A 139 15.82 28.79 12.92
C ASP A 139 15.94 27.64 11.93
N VAL A 140 17.05 26.89 12.00
CA VAL A 140 17.38 25.80 11.07
C VAL A 140 16.32 24.69 11.09
N GLY A 141 15.77 24.36 12.26
CA GLY A 141 14.74 23.33 12.42
C GLY A 141 13.43 23.75 11.77
N ARG A 142 13.01 25.00 11.93
CA ARG A 142 11.83 25.57 11.29
C ARG A 142 11.99 25.66 9.77
N ILE A 143 13.16 26.04 9.28
CA ILE A 143 13.46 26.06 7.84
C ILE A 143 13.33 24.64 7.26
N ALA A 144 13.95 23.66 7.89
CA ALA A 144 13.90 22.26 7.45
C ALA A 144 12.45 21.73 7.45
N GLN A 145 11.67 22.01 8.49
CA GLN A 145 10.27 21.59 8.57
C GLN A 145 9.43 22.24 7.48
N ALA A 146 9.55 23.55 7.25
CA ALA A 146 8.79 24.25 6.23
C ALA A 146 9.14 23.77 4.81
N LYS A 147 10.40 23.48 4.52
CA LYS A 147 10.82 22.84 3.26
C LYS A 147 10.20 21.46 3.09
N ALA A 148 10.26 20.62 4.13
CA ALA A 148 9.64 19.29 4.09
C ALA A 148 8.11 19.33 3.89
N ASP A 149 7.44 20.34 4.44
CA ASP A 149 6.00 20.54 4.24
C ASP A 149 5.68 21.07 2.83
N ALA A 150 6.55 21.92 2.25
CA ALA A 150 6.45 22.35 0.86
C ALA A 150 6.63 21.16 -0.11
N GLU A 151 7.64 20.34 0.09
CA GLU A 151 7.88 19.12 -0.71
C GLU A 151 6.70 18.15 -0.60
N TYR A 152 6.16 17.98 0.60
CA TYR A 152 4.99 17.13 0.81
C TYR A 152 3.75 17.64 0.06
N ALA A 153 3.46 18.94 0.11
CA ALA A 153 2.35 19.52 -0.64
C ALA A 153 2.53 19.35 -2.16
N ASN A 154 3.74 19.59 -2.66
CA ASN A 154 4.07 19.38 -4.07
C ASN A 154 3.94 17.90 -4.48
N ALA A 155 4.35 16.97 -3.64
CA ALA A 155 4.19 15.54 -3.90
C ALA A 155 2.71 15.12 -3.99
N VAL A 156 1.82 15.72 -3.19
CA VAL A 156 0.37 15.48 -3.30
C VAL A 156 -0.17 16.01 -4.63
N ALA A 157 0.24 17.23 -5.04
CA ALA A 157 -0.13 17.80 -6.34
C ALA A 157 0.30 16.90 -7.51
N GLN A 158 1.56 16.47 -7.49
CA GLN A 158 2.13 15.63 -8.55
C GLN A 158 1.47 14.25 -8.62
N ARG A 159 1.19 13.63 -7.46
CA ARG A 159 0.48 12.34 -7.42
C ARG A 159 -0.93 12.47 -8.00
N LEU A 160 -1.67 13.51 -7.64
CA LEU A 160 -2.99 13.75 -8.21
C LEU A 160 -2.91 13.98 -9.72
N TYR A 161 -1.96 14.79 -10.18
CA TYR A 161 -1.70 15.01 -11.61
C TYR A 161 -1.47 13.69 -12.34
N ASN A 162 -0.58 12.84 -11.82
CA ASN A 162 -0.27 11.54 -12.43
C ASN A 162 -1.48 10.61 -12.47
N MET A 163 -2.30 10.59 -11.41
CA MET A 163 -3.52 9.78 -11.36
C MET A 163 -4.57 10.24 -12.36
N VAL A 164 -4.78 11.55 -12.47
CA VAL A 164 -5.77 12.11 -13.41
C VAL A 164 -5.35 11.90 -14.85
N ASN A 165 -4.07 12.01 -15.15
CA ASN A 165 -3.54 11.87 -16.52
C ASN A 165 -3.10 10.44 -16.87
N VAL A 166 -3.17 9.49 -15.94
CA VAL A 166 -2.70 8.09 -16.16
C VAL A 166 -1.29 8.09 -16.76
N SER A 167 -0.40 8.93 -16.22
CA SER A 167 0.81 9.36 -16.92
C SER A 167 2.01 8.40 -16.80
N ASP A 168 1.97 7.46 -15.87
CA ASP A 168 3.07 6.52 -15.65
C ASP A 168 2.64 5.08 -15.96
N PRO A 169 3.12 4.46 -17.06
CA PRO A 169 2.75 3.11 -17.45
C PRO A 169 3.26 2.02 -16.49
N SER A 170 4.14 2.35 -15.55
CA SER A 170 4.58 1.42 -14.51
C SER A 170 3.56 1.27 -13.37
N PHE A 171 2.47 2.05 -13.40
CA PHE A 171 1.38 1.99 -12.44
C PHE A 171 0.06 1.54 -13.08
N VAL A 172 -0.74 0.84 -12.29
CA VAL A 172 -2.16 0.64 -12.57
C VAL A 172 -2.95 1.70 -11.83
N TYR A 173 -3.87 2.35 -12.53
CA TYR A 173 -4.75 3.38 -11.99
C TYR A 173 -6.19 2.88 -11.99
N TYR A 174 -6.92 3.19 -10.92
CA TYR A 174 -8.32 2.84 -10.83
C TYR A 174 -9.09 3.74 -9.87
N VAL A 175 -10.39 3.82 -10.09
CA VAL A 175 -11.35 4.40 -9.15
C VAL A 175 -11.90 3.27 -8.30
N GLU A 176 -11.89 3.45 -7.00
CA GLU A 176 -12.49 2.54 -6.05
C GLU A 176 -13.62 3.23 -5.29
N VAL A 177 -14.77 2.57 -5.22
CA VAL A 177 -15.89 2.99 -4.38
C VAL A 177 -16.17 1.88 -3.37
N ASP A 178 -15.92 2.17 -2.10
CA ASP A 178 -16.18 1.29 -0.97
C ASP A 178 -16.97 2.03 0.10
N ARG A 179 -18.09 1.47 0.54
CA ARG A 179 -18.99 2.03 1.56
C ARG A 179 -19.30 3.51 1.29
N GLY A 180 -19.61 3.80 0.03
CA GLY A 180 -19.93 5.15 -0.44
C GLY A 180 -18.76 6.13 -0.49
N ARG A 181 -17.52 5.68 -0.26
CA ARG A 181 -16.31 6.50 -0.32
C ARG A 181 -15.60 6.28 -1.64
N THR A 182 -15.32 7.35 -2.34
CA THR A 182 -14.58 7.33 -3.60
C THR A 182 -13.10 7.61 -3.36
N SER A 183 -12.26 6.83 -4.01
CA SER A 183 -10.81 6.98 -4.01
C SER A 183 -10.24 6.81 -5.41
N LEU A 184 -9.27 7.63 -5.77
CA LEU A 184 -8.35 7.33 -6.87
C LEU A 184 -7.17 6.56 -6.29
N VAL A 185 -6.79 5.48 -6.94
CA VAL A 185 -5.70 4.63 -6.50
C VAL A 185 -4.71 4.44 -7.64
N ALA A 186 -3.43 4.54 -7.33
CA ALA A 186 -2.33 4.19 -8.20
C ALA A 186 -1.47 3.13 -7.50
N LYS A 187 -1.26 1.97 -8.11
CA LYS A 187 -0.39 0.93 -7.58
C LYS A 187 0.67 0.56 -8.62
N PRO A 188 1.94 0.38 -8.22
CA PRO A 188 2.97 -0.08 -9.14
C PRO A 188 2.63 -1.49 -9.63
N VAL A 189 2.80 -1.72 -10.94
CA VAL A 189 2.62 -3.04 -11.56
C VAL A 189 3.67 -4.00 -11.00
N ARG A 190 4.90 -3.50 -10.87
CA ARG A 190 6.05 -4.26 -10.37
C ARG A 190 6.65 -3.56 -9.16
N VAL A 191 7.10 -4.37 -8.21
CA VAL A 191 7.76 -3.87 -6.99
C VAL A 191 9.22 -4.32 -6.89
N ASP A 192 9.67 -5.18 -7.79
CA ASP A 192 11.02 -5.73 -7.83
C ASP A 192 12.11 -4.65 -7.73
N GLY A 193 12.02 -3.59 -8.53
CA GLY A 193 12.96 -2.48 -8.49
C GLY A 193 12.97 -1.73 -7.15
N TYR A 194 11.80 -1.50 -6.56
CA TYR A 194 11.68 -0.89 -5.23
C TYR A 194 12.28 -1.80 -4.15
N MET A 195 11.93 -3.08 -4.17
CA MET A 195 12.40 -4.07 -3.21
C MET A 195 13.93 -4.23 -3.27
N GLN A 196 14.47 -4.30 -4.48
CA GLN A 196 15.90 -4.37 -4.69
C GLN A 196 16.64 -3.15 -4.14
N GLN A 197 16.14 -1.94 -4.41
CA GLN A 197 16.77 -0.71 -3.95
C GLN A 197 16.63 -0.48 -2.44
N THR A 198 15.65 -1.09 -1.80
CA THR A 198 15.25 -0.75 -0.43
C THR A 198 15.50 -1.87 0.59
N ILE A 199 15.36 -3.12 0.19
CA ILE A 199 15.46 -4.29 1.10
C ILE A 199 16.63 -5.19 0.71
N PHE A 200 16.79 -5.47 -0.58
CA PHE A 200 17.76 -6.46 -1.07
C PHE A 200 19.05 -5.84 -1.62
N SER A 201 19.24 -4.54 -1.46
CA SER A 201 20.50 -3.88 -1.82
C SER A 201 21.61 -4.19 -0.82
N HIS A 202 22.84 -3.96 -1.23
CA HIS A 202 24.02 -4.15 -0.39
C HIS A 202 24.60 -2.81 0.04
N GLY A 203 25.07 -2.70 1.28
CA GLY A 203 25.72 -1.50 1.79
C GLY A 203 25.54 -1.32 3.29
N VAL A 204 26.06 -0.22 3.82
CA VAL A 204 26.14 0.06 5.27
C VAL A 204 24.77 0.10 5.97
N ASN A 205 23.71 0.43 5.23
CA ASN A 205 22.36 0.57 5.78
C ASN A 205 21.42 -0.60 5.42
N PHE A 206 21.97 -1.70 4.87
CA PHE A 206 21.20 -2.87 4.46
C PHE A 206 21.58 -4.09 5.29
N PRO A 207 20.66 -5.03 5.53
CA PRO A 207 20.98 -6.24 6.24
C PRO A 207 22.00 -7.11 5.48
N SER A 208 22.92 -7.73 6.20
CA SER A 208 23.90 -8.65 5.63
C SER A 208 23.27 -9.97 5.20
N ALA A 209 22.14 -10.34 5.80
CA ALA A 209 21.37 -11.55 5.48
C ALA A 209 19.86 -11.24 5.49
N VAL A 210 19.16 -11.77 4.49
CA VAL A 210 17.71 -11.75 4.42
C VAL A 210 17.20 -13.19 4.30
N ILE A 211 16.26 -13.55 5.16
CA ILE A 211 15.62 -14.86 5.18
C ILE A 211 14.14 -14.66 4.90
N LEU A 212 13.63 -15.29 3.86
CA LEU A 212 12.21 -15.29 3.51
C LEU A 212 11.62 -16.65 3.89
N THR A 213 10.54 -16.65 4.63
CA THR A 213 9.82 -17.87 5.02
C THR A 213 8.32 -17.72 4.79
N SER A 214 7.72 -18.78 4.28
CA SER A 214 6.27 -18.92 4.12
C SER A 214 5.93 -20.35 3.69
N ALA A 215 4.68 -20.75 3.86
CA ALA A 215 4.15 -22.00 3.37
C ALA A 215 3.96 -22.02 1.83
N THR A 216 3.95 -20.87 1.17
CA THR A 216 3.52 -20.71 -0.24
C THR A 216 4.50 -19.88 -1.09
N LEU A 217 5.80 -19.88 -0.76
CA LEU A 217 6.83 -19.20 -1.58
C LEU A 217 7.18 -19.95 -2.85
N SER A 218 7.04 -21.28 -2.83
CA SER A 218 7.29 -22.14 -3.97
C SER A 218 5.97 -22.58 -4.60
N ASP A 219 5.98 -22.77 -5.91
CA ASP A 219 4.92 -23.44 -6.66
C ASP A 219 4.96 -24.98 -6.52
N GLY A 220 5.86 -25.49 -5.69
CA GLY A 220 6.15 -26.91 -5.49
C GLY A 220 7.36 -27.42 -6.25
N GLU A 221 7.84 -26.67 -7.25
CA GLU A 221 8.99 -27.02 -8.09
C GLU A 221 10.09 -25.96 -8.00
N SER A 222 9.73 -24.67 -7.98
CA SER A 222 10.66 -23.55 -8.00
C SER A 222 10.26 -22.38 -7.11
N PHE A 223 11.19 -21.44 -6.92
CA PHE A 223 10.97 -20.15 -6.29
C PHE A 223 10.98 -18.98 -7.30
N ASP A 224 10.92 -19.27 -8.60
CA ASP A 224 11.15 -18.28 -9.64
C ASP A 224 10.09 -17.17 -9.65
N LEU A 225 8.85 -17.47 -9.28
CA LEU A 225 7.79 -16.49 -9.17
C LEU A 225 8.13 -15.45 -8.11
N VAL A 226 8.40 -15.87 -6.87
CA VAL A 226 8.72 -14.95 -5.77
C VAL A 226 10.04 -14.21 -6.02
N LYS A 227 11.04 -14.85 -6.62
CA LYS A 227 12.28 -14.19 -7.02
C LYS A 227 12.03 -13.07 -8.01
N THR A 228 11.20 -13.32 -9.01
CA THR A 228 10.83 -12.30 -10.02
C THR A 228 10.02 -11.17 -9.39
N GLU A 229 9.02 -11.49 -8.57
CA GLU A 229 8.17 -10.48 -7.93
C GLU A 229 8.92 -9.57 -6.97
N LEU A 230 9.84 -10.12 -6.19
CA LEU A 230 10.61 -9.38 -5.21
C LEU A 230 11.94 -8.82 -5.75
N GLY A 231 12.30 -9.13 -7.00
CA GLY A 231 13.56 -8.67 -7.61
C GLY A 231 14.80 -9.30 -6.98
N LEU A 232 14.73 -10.57 -6.59
CA LEU A 232 15.86 -11.29 -6.03
C LEU A 232 16.81 -11.71 -7.16
N HIS A 233 18.03 -11.19 -7.12
CA HIS A 233 19.07 -11.51 -8.10
C HIS A 233 20.27 -12.15 -7.43
N GLY A 234 20.96 -13.04 -8.14
CA GLY A 234 22.15 -13.72 -7.66
C GLY A 234 21.89 -15.13 -7.09
N ASN A 235 22.83 -15.62 -6.32
CA ASN A 235 22.73 -16.96 -5.72
C ASN A 235 21.95 -16.90 -4.40
N HIS A 236 20.92 -17.73 -4.32
CA HIS A 236 20.10 -17.89 -3.12
C HIS A 236 20.18 -19.33 -2.64
N ILE A 237 20.06 -19.53 -1.32
CA ILE A 237 19.88 -20.85 -0.73
C ILE A 237 18.38 -21.08 -0.67
N GLU A 238 17.92 -22.12 -1.35
CA GLU A 238 16.50 -22.47 -1.45
C GLU A 238 16.27 -23.80 -0.69
N HIS A 239 15.19 -23.85 0.08
CA HIS A 239 14.83 -25.03 0.83
C HIS A 239 13.31 -25.21 0.91
N ILE A 240 12.82 -26.38 0.54
CA ILE A 240 11.42 -26.79 0.71
C ILE A 240 11.37 -27.85 1.82
N ALA A 241 10.78 -27.48 2.95
CA ALA A 241 10.52 -28.43 4.03
C ALA A 241 9.33 -29.31 3.65
N LYS A 242 9.47 -30.63 3.87
CA LYS A 242 8.34 -31.54 3.66
C LYS A 242 7.30 -31.34 4.75
N SER A 243 6.02 -31.49 4.37
CA SER A 243 4.92 -31.47 5.32
C SER A 243 5.12 -32.57 6.38
N PRO A 244 4.97 -32.28 7.68
CA PRO A 244 4.96 -33.28 8.72
C PRO A 244 3.66 -34.11 8.74
N PHE A 245 2.64 -33.68 7.99
CA PHE A 245 1.34 -34.35 7.94
C PHE A 245 1.28 -35.34 6.80
N ASP A 246 0.83 -36.55 7.10
CA ASP A 246 0.51 -37.60 6.10
C ASP A 246 -0.91 -37.35 5.59
N LEU A 247 -1.01 -36.46 4.56
CA LEU A 247 -2.30 -36.06 4.00
C LEU A 247 -3.08 -37.23 3.39
N SER A 248 -2.39 -38.30 2.99
CA SER A 248 -3.07 -39.50 2.47
C SER A 248 -3.86 -40.25 3.56
N LYS A 249 -3.54 -40.03 4.83
CA LYS A 249 -4.24 -40.63 5.97
C LYS A 249 -5.03 -39.65 6.80
N GLN A 250 -4.65 -38.36 6.76
CA GLN A 250 -5.20 -37.33 7.63
C GLN A 250 -6.16 -36.37 6.92
N CYS A 251 -6.29 -36.47 5.60
CA CYS A 251 -7.14 -35.60 4.80
C CYS A 251 -8.06 -36.42 3.92
N ALA A 252 -9.35 -36.04 3.87
CA ALA A 252 -10.30 -36.52 2.90
C ALA A 252 -10.86 -35.30 2.15
N VAL A 253 -10.78 -35.34 0.82
CA VAL A 253 -11.28 -34.26 -0.04
C VAL A 253 -12.55 -34.73 -0.76
N PHE A 254 -13.63 -34.02 -0.58
CA PHE A 254 -14.91 -34.28 -1.22
C PHE A 254 -15.19 -33.23 -2.27
N PHE A 255 -15.49 -33.66 -3.50
CA PHE A 255 -15.90 -32.79 -4.59
C PHE A 255 -17.38 -33.01 -4.90
N ASP A 256 -18.20 -31.99 -4.76
CA ASP A 256 -19.57 -32.04 -5.19
C ASP A 256 -19.73 -31.32 -6.53
N ILE A 257 -19.85 -32.11 -7.59
CA ILE A 257 -20.02 -31.63 -8.97
C ILE A 257 -21.48 -31.33 -9.33
N THR A 258 -22.40 -31.58 -8.41
CA THR A 258 -23.86 -31.42 -8.65
C THR A 258 -24.40 -30.10 -8.10
N MET A 259 -23.60 -29.36 -7.39
CA MET A 259 -23.98 -28.08 -6.83
C MET A 259 -24.12 -27.00 -7.92
N PRO A 260 -25.21 -26.24 -7.94
CA PRO A 260 -25.30 -25.08 -8.83
C PRO A 260 -24.31 -24.00 -8.44
N ALA A 261 -23.82 -23.25 -9.42
CA ALA A 261 -22.92 -22.11 -9.15
C ALA A 261 -23.62 -21.05 -8.29
N PRO A 262 -22.92 -20.41 -7.35
CA PRO A 262 -23.47 -19.34 -6.49
C PRO A 262 -23.58 -18.01 -7.26
N THR A 263 -24.54 -17.90 -8.15
CA THR A 263 -24.90 -16.65 -8.84
C THR A 263 -25.85 -15.80 -7.99
N GLY A 264 -26.03 -14.51 -8.30
CA GLY A 264 -26.81 -13.57 -7.50
C GLY A 264 -28.15 -14.13 -7.01
N ASP A 265 -28.93 -14.69 -7.93
CA ASP A 265 -30.30 -15.24 -7.64
C ASP A 265 -30.27 -16.61 -6.98
N THR A 266 -29.21 -17.39 -7.17
CA THR A 266 -29.10 -18.77 -6.64
C THR A 266 -28.26 -18.82 -5.33
N ARG A 267 -27.70 -17.72 -4.87
CA ARG A 267 -26.77 -17.67 -3.71
C ARG A 267 -27.40 -18.25 -2.43
N VAL A 268 -28.64 -17.88 -2.13
CA VAL A 268 -29.34 -18.36 -0.92
C VAL A 268 -29.64 -19.85 -1.03
N TYR A 269 -30.06 -20.30 -2.20
CA TYR A 269 -30.28 -21.72 -2.47
C TYR A 269 -28.97 -22.51 -2.34
N HIS A 270 -27.89 -22.02 -2.97
CA HIS A 270 -26.57 -22.64 -2.85
C HIS A 270 -26.13 -22.79 -1.40
N MET A 271 -26.27 -21.74 -0.59
CA MET A 271 -25.88 -21.77 0.84
C MET A 271 -26.70 -22.80 1.64
N ASN A 272 -28.01 -22.90 1.38
CA ASN A 272 -28.87 -23.89 2.04
C ASN A 272 -28.49 -25.34 1.63
N GLU A 273 -28.18 -25.56 0.36
CA GLU A 273 -27.72 -26.87 -0.13
C GLU A 273 -26.33 -27.21 0.49
N VAL A 274 -25.38 -26.28 0.59
CA VAL A 274 -24.09 -26.47 1.28
C VAL A 274 -24.35 -26.92 2.71
N ALA A 275 -25.18 -26.21 3.44
CA ALA A 275 -25.48 -26.52 4.85
C ALA A 275 -26.14 -27.93 4.98
N SER A 276 -27.09 -28.25 4.13
CA SER A 276 -27.77 -29.57 4.10
C SER A 276 -26.79 -30.71 3.84
N ARG A 277 -25.82 -30.51 2.95
CA ARG A 277 -24.85 -31.56 2.58
C ARG A 277 -23.76 -31.71 3.64
N LEU A 278 -23.30 -30.60 4.24
CA LEU A 278 -22.35 -30.64 5.36
C LEU A 278 -22.87 -31.48 6.54
N VAL A 279 -24.16 -31.30 6.89
CA VAL A 279 -24.78 -32.08 7.97
C VAL A 279 -24.80 -33.60 7.69
N LYS A 280 -24.72 -34.04 6.43
CA LYS A 280 -24.63 -35.46 6.07
C LYS A 280 -23.22 -36.03 6.10
N ILE A 281 -22.20 -35.17 6.12
CA ILE A 281 -20.79 -35.56 6.13
C ILE A 281 -20.24 -35.61 7.56
N ILE A 282 -20.77 -34.77 8.46
CA ILE A 282 -20.44 -34.73 9.89
C ILE A 282 -21.27 -35.76 10.66
#